data_75c84bd815752fb8f9d32e4315b26134
#
_entry.id   75c84bd815752fb8f9d32e4315b26134
#
_cell.length_a   1.000
_cell.length_b   1.000
_cell.length_c   1.000
_cell.angle_alpha   90.00
_cell.angle_beta   90.00
_cell.angle_gamma   90.00
#
_symmetry.space_group_name_H-M   'P 1'
#
loop_
_entity.id
_entity.type
_entity.pdbx_description
1 polymer ?
#
loop_
_entity_poly.entity_id
_entity_poly.type
_entity_poly.pdbx_seq_one_letter_code
_entity_poly.pdbx_strand_id
1 'polypeptide(L)'
;MSDQIPDQTDPSDLLERVRQLLPRLCRTPRLRLFLLRFISLDKSFSMKLLGIKLSRPEIGVLGEHLAAKHLRRSGRRVLYRNYRGLHRGEVDIVARHGKTLTFVEVKTRTSTAFGRPADAVTAEKQALIQRGALDWLRLLGNPRITIRFDIAEVVLIGGEPPRINIMENAFTLPDRSLAGR
;
A
#
# COMPACT_ATOMS: atom_id res chain seq x y z
N MET A 1 22.41 -31.78 40.69
CA MET A 1 21.54 -31.99 39.52
C MET A 1 21.32 -30.62 38.91
N SER A 2 22.07 -30.33 37.86
CA SER A 2 22.04 -29.02 37.15
C SER A 2 21.08 -29.16 35.97
N ASP A 3 19.96 -28.44 36.07
CA ASP A 3 18.97 -28.27 35.02
C ASP A 3 19.62 -27.46 33.89
N GLN A 4 19.96 -28.11 32.80
CA GLN A 4 20.36 -27.44 31.55
C GLN A 4 19.08 -26.92 30.88
N ILE A 5 19.01 -25.60 30.72
CA ILE A 5 18.04 -24.92 29.87
C ILE A 5 18.35 -25.32 28.42
N PRO A 6 17.35 -25.79 27.64
CA PRO A 6 17.62 -26.17 26.25
C PRO A 6 17.90 -24.94 25.40
N ASP A 7 18.96 -25.08 24.66
CA ASP A 7 19.58 -24.28 23.63
C ASP A 7 18.62 -23.36 22.83
N GLN A 8 19.05 -22.10 22.73
CA GLN A 8 18.47 -21.09 21.85
C GLN A 8 18.61 -21.59 20.40
N THR A 9 17.51 -21.95 19.77
CA THR A 9 17.49 -22.27 18.33
C THR A 9 18.08 -21.11 17.54
N ASP A 10 19.16 -21.39 16.83
CA ASP A 10 19.85 -20.46 15.95
C ASP A 10 18.84 -19.79 14.99
N PRO A 11 18.80 -18.44 14.90
CA PRO A 11 17.93 -17.72 13.97
C PRO A 11 18.05 -18.18 12.51
N SER A 12 19.21 -18.74 12.12
CA SER A 12 19.44 -19.32 10.78
C SER A 12 18.65 -20.61 10.55
N ASP A 13 18.50 -21.47 11.56
CA ASP A 13 17.72 -22.71 11.50
C ASP A 13 16.22 -22.41 11.40
N LEU A 14 15.75 -21.38 12.11
CA LEU A 14 14.37 -20.92 12.04
C LEU A 14 14.02 -20.39 10.63
N LEU A 15 14.92 -19.64 10.02
CA LEU A 15 14.76 -19.12 8.65
C LEU A 15 14.73 -20.26 7.62
N GLU A 16 15.58 -21.27 7.77
CA GLU A 16 15.61 -22.41 6.86
C GLU A 16 14.35 -23.28 7.01
N ARG A 17 13.85 -23.51 8.22
CA ARG A 17 12.56 -24.19 8.49
C ARG A 17 11.37 -23.42 7.91
N VAL A 18 11.36 -22.10 8.06
CA VAL A 18 10.35 -21.23 7.44
C VAL A 18 10.43 -21.32 5.92
N ARG A 19 11.63 -21.32 5.34
CA ARG A 19 11.87 -21.45 3.90
C ARG A 19 11.37 -22.78 3.33
N GLN A 20 11.51 -23.87 4.07
CA GLN A 20 11.04 -25.21 3.67
C GLN A 20 9.51 -25.38 3.83
N LEU A 21 8.91 -24.71 4.81
CA LEU A 21 7.47 -24.78 5.07
C LEU A 21 6.64 -23.80 4.19
N LEU A 22 7.22 -22.67 3.80
CA LEU A 22 6.54 -21.65 2.99
C LEU A 22 5.93 -22.18 1.67
N PRO A 23 6.60 -23.03 0.86
CA PRO A 23 6.01 -23.56 -0.37
C PRO A 23 4.80 -24.46 -0.11
N ARG A 24 4.77 -25.16 1.03
CA ARG A 24 3.65 -26.05 1.42
C ARG A 24 2.47 -25.27 2.02
N LEU A 25 2.75 -24.22 2.79
CA LEU A 25 1.75 -23.34 3.41
C LEU A 25 1.16 -22.32 2.42
N CYS A 26 1.93 -21.93 1.40
CA CYS A 26 1.54 -20.89 0.42
C CYS A 26 0.63 -21.40 -0.72
N ARG A 27 -0.04 -22.55 -0.59
CA ARG A 27 -0.98 -23.05 -1.60
C ARG A 27 -2.26 -22.21 -1.72
N THR A 28 -2.63 -21.45 -0.70
CA THR A 28 -3.82 -20.58 -0.74
C THR A 28 -3.43 -19.11 -0.85
N PRO A 29 -4.02 -18.33 -1.77
CA PRO A 29 -3.71 -16.89 -1.94
C PRO A 29 -3.93 -16.07 -0.67
N ARG A 30 -4.93 -16.43 0.14
CA ARG A 30 -5.25 -15.74 1.40
C ARG A 30 -4.15 -15.90 2.45
N LEU A 31 -3.55 -17.09 2.56
CA LEU A 31 -2.48 -17.34 3.54
C LEU A 31 -1.17 -16.67 3.11
N ARG A 32 -0.86 -16.63 1.81
CA ARG A 32 0.27 -15.85 1.27
C ARG A 32 0.17 -14.37 1.62
N LEU A 33 -1.00 -13.77 1.41
CA LEU A 33 -1.27 -12.37 1.75
C LEU A 33 -1.18 -12.11 3.26
N PHE A 34 -1.63 -13.07 4.09
CA PHE A 34 -1.51 -13.00 5.54
C PHE A 34 -0.04 -13.02 5.99
N LEU A 35 0.77 -13.94 5.46
CA LEU A 35 2.20 -14.02 5.76
C LEU A 35 2.96 -12.77 5.30
N LEU A 36 2.64 -12.22 4.12
CA LEU A 36 3.20 -10.95 3.64
C LEU A 36 2.89 -9.77 4.58
N ARG A 37 1.77 -9.82 5.31
CA ARG A 37 1.39 -8.81 6.31
C ARG A 37 2.25 -8.87 7.58
N PHE A 38 2.77 -10.06 7.95
CA PHE A 38 3.59 -10.27 9.15
C PHE A 38 5.10 -10.18 8.90
N ILE A 39 5.55 -10.26 7.65
CA ILE A 39 6.96 -10.04 7.33
C ILE A 39 7.25 -8.56 7.62
N SER A 40 7.84 -8.32 8.79
CA SER A 40 8.31 -7.00 9.21
C SER A 40 9.46 -6.59 8.28
N LEU A 41 9.17 -5.69 7.35
CA LEU A 41 10.09 -5.22 6.32
C LEU A 41 11.10 -4.20 6.89
N ASP A 42 11.73 -4.53 7.99
CA ASP A 42 12.89 -3.80 8.49
C ASP A 42 14.14 -4.48 7.99
N LYS A 43 14.80 -3.84 7.04
CA LYS A 43 16.12 -4.17 6.47
C LYS A 43 16.13 -5.34 5.47
N SER A 44 16.28 -5.00 4.19
CA SER A 44 16.61 -5.87 3.06
C SER A 44 15.66 -7.05 2.80
N PHE A 45 14.40 -6.75 2.50
CA PHE A 45 13.49 -7.75 1.96
C PHE A 45 13.89 -8.08 0.52
N SER A 46 14.70 -9.09 0.34
CA SER A 46 14.93 -9.68 -0.98
C SER A 46 13.80 -10.65 -1.28
N MET A 47 12.86 -10.30 -2.17
CA MET A 47 11.87 -11.25 -2.71
C MET A 47 12.55 -12.48 -3.36
N LYS A 48 13.79 -12.31 -3.83
CA LYS A 48 14.65 -13.39 -4.32
C LYS A 48 15.08 -14.37 -3.22
N LEU A 49 15.25 -13.89 -1.98
CA LEU A 49 15.72 -14.72 -0.86
C LEU A 49 14.71 -15.81 -0.49
N LEU A 50 13.40 -15.57 -0.69
CA LEU A 50 12.35 -16.52 -0.36
C LEU A 50 11.94 -17.42 -1.54
N GLY A 51 12.50 -17.23 -2.76
CA GLY A 51 12.11 -18.00 -3.94
C GLY A 51 10.63 -17.82 -4.35
N ILE A 52 9.92 -16.85 -3.76
CA ILE A 52 8.50 -16.63 -3.99
C ILE A 52 8.31 -15.66 -5.14
N LYS A 53 7.80 -16.12 -6.26
CA LYS A 53 7.40 -15.28 -7.37
C LYS A 53 5.98 -14.74 -7.11
N LEU A 54 5.84 -13.43 -6.87
CA LEU A 54 4.55 -12.79 -6.69
C LEU A 54 3.88 -12.53 -8.04
N SER A 55 2.58 -12.73 -8.12
CA SER A 55 1.74 -12.31 -9.23
C SER A 55 1.53 -10.78 -9.20
N ARG A 56 1.11 -10.19 -10.34
CA ARG A 56 0.81 -8.74 -10.42
C ARG A 56 -0.18 -8.26 -9.36
N PRO A 57 -1.31 -8.96 -9.10
CA PRO A 57 -2.22 -8.56 -8.01
C PRO A 57 -1.56 -8.61 -6.63
N GLU A 58 -0.75 -9.64 -6.32
CA GLU A 58 -0.04 -9.74 -5.03
C GLU A 58 0.97 -8.60 -4.84
N ILE A 59 1.67 -8.20 -5.92
CA ILE A 59 2.56 -7.03 -5.91
C ILE A 59 1.78 -5.74 -5.60
N GLY A 60 0.60 -5.56 -6.18
CA GLY A 60 -0.29 -4.44 -5.87
C GLY A 60 -0.67 -4.39 -4.39
N VAL A 61 -1.18 -5.50 -3.84
CA VAL A 61 -1.56 -5.60 -2.42
C VAL A 61 -0.36 -5.35 -1.49
N LEU A 62 0.82 -5.86 -1.83
CA LEU A 62 2.04 -5.58 -1.09
C LEU A 62 2.38 -4.09 -1.11
N GLY A 63 2.30 -3.45 -2.27
CA GLY A 63 2.54 -2.02 -2.42
C GLY A 63 1.60 -1.17 -1.57
N GLU A 64 0.30 -1.47 -1.59
CA GLU A 64 -0.68 -0.79 -0.74
C GLU A 64 -0.38 -0.95 0.76
N HIS A 65 0.06 -2.15 1.17
CA HIS A 65 0.45 -2.39 2.56
C HIS A 65 1.66 -1.55 2.96
N LEU A 66 2.68 -1.50 2.10
CA LEU A 66 3.89 -0.72 2.31
C LEU A 66 3.60 0.78 2.33
N ALA A 67 2.79 1.28 1.38
CA ALA A 67 2.35 2.66 1.34
C ALA A 67 1.63 3.06 2.63
N ALA A 68 0.67 2.24 3.09
CA ALA A 68 -0.05 2.50 4.34
C ALA A 68 0.89 2.51 5.57
N LYS A 69 1.89 1.62 5.62
CA LYS A 69 2.90 1.59 6.69
C LYS A 69 3.77 2.86 6.64
N HIS A 70 4.21 3.27 5.46
CA HIS A 70 5.00 4.47 5.25
C HIS A 70 4.23 5.73 5.68
N LEU A 71 2.96 5.88 5.26
CA LEU A 71 2.09 6.98 5.65
C LEU A 71 1.96 7.12 7.17
N ARG A 72 1.78 5.99 7.89
CA ARG A 72 1.73 6.00 9.37
C ARG A 72 3.04 6.45 10.00
N ARG A 73 4.18 5.98 9.48
CA ARG A 73 5.53 6.36 9.96
C ARG A 73 5.85 7.83 9.70
N SER A 74 5.27 8.42 8.64
CA SER A 74 5.39 9.85 8.32
C SER A 74 4.33 10.73 9.01
N GLY A 75 3.72 10.25 10.11
CA GLY A 75 2.80 11.03 10.93
C GLY A 75 1.36 11.13 10.40
N ARG A 76 1.01 10.36 9.36
CA ARG A 76 -0.36 10.35 8.82
C ARG A 76 -1.19 9.26 9.46
N ARG A 77 -2.44 9.57 9.78
CA ARG A 77 -3.39 8.57 10.31
C ARG A 77 -4.15 7.93 9.16
N VAL A 78 -3.84 6.66 8.85
CA VAL A 78 -4.60 5.86 7.88
C VAL A 78 -5.95 5.52 8.49
N LEU A 79 -7.03 5.97 7.84
CA LEU A 79 -8.42 5.80 8.29
C LEU A 79 -9.06 4.58 7.66
N TYR A 80 -8.87 4.38 6.36
CA TYR A 80 -9.45 3.27 5.62
C TYR A 80 -8.53 2.82 4.48
N ARG A 81 -8.72 1.59 4.01
CA ARG A 81 -8.00 1.01 2.87
C ARG A 81 -8.98 0.31 1.94
N ASN A 82 -8.71 0.40 0.64
CA ASN A 82 -9.51 -0.21 -0.41
C ASN A 82 -10.99 0.18 -0.32
N TYR A 83 -11.23 1.50 -0.19
CA TYR A 83 -12.57 2.02 -0.17
C TYR A 83 -13.22 1.92 -1.55
N ARG A 84 -14.44 1.37 -1.58
CA ARG A 84 -15.29 1.32 -2.76
C ARG A 84 -16.61 2.03 -2.46
N GLY A 85 -16.83 3.14 -3.15
CA GLY A 85 -18.02 3.96 -2.99
C GLY A 85 -19.24 3.40 -3.76
N LEU A 86 -20.43 3.90 -3.42
CA LEU A 86 -21.70 3.50 -4.05
C LEU A 86 -21.72 3.85 -5.55
N HIS A 87 -21.06 4.92 -5.97
CA HIS A 87 -21.05 5.40 -7.36
C HIS A 87 -19.84 4.88 -8.16
N ARG A 88 -19.41 3.64 -7.89
CA ARG A 88 -18.24 3.00 -8.53
C ARG A 88 -16.94 3.79 -8.37
N GLY A 89 -16.86 4.64 -7.35
CA GLY A 89 -15.61 5.28 -6.96
C GLY A 89 -14.73 4.34 -6.16
N GLU A 90 -13.42 4.49 -6.26
CA GLU A 90 -12.47 3.70 -5.46
C GLU A 90 -11.30 4.56 -4.99
N VAL A 91 -10.77 4.24 -3.81
CA VAL A 91 -9.60 4.89 -3.21
C VAL A 91 -8.79 3.82 -2.49
N ASP A 92 -7.50 3.72 -2.80
CA ASP A 92 -6.64 2.71 -2.18
C ASP A 92 -6.44 2.99 -0.69
N ILE A 93 -6.17 4.25 -0.31
CA ILE A 93 -5.98 4.62 1.09
C ILE A 93 -6.65 5.97 1.35
N VAL A 94 -7.51 6.01 2.38
CA VAL A 94 -8.01 7.26 2.97
C VAL A 94 -7.20 7.53 4.23
N ALA A 95 -6.57 8.70 4.32
CA ALA A 95 -5.74 9.07 5.47
C ALA A 95 -5.99 10.52 5.90
N ARG A 96 -5.56 10.86 7.11
CA ARG A 96 -5.54 12.23 7.63
C ARG A 96 -4.11 12.67 7.85
N HIS A 97 -3.75 13.85 7.35
CA HIS A 97 -2.49 14.52 7.55
C HIS A 97 -2.74 15.88 8.20
N GLY A 98 -2.53 15.99 9.50
CA GLY A 98 -2.91 17.19 10.26
C GLY A 98 -4.43 17.44 10.17
N LYS A 99 -4.83 18.56 9.58
CA LYS A 99 -6.22 18.97 9.36
C LYS A 99 -6.75 18.57 7.97
N THR A 100 -5.92 17.99 7.10
CA THR A 100 -6.26 17.62 5.73
C THR A 100 -6.65 16.15 5.63
N LEU A 101 -7.77 15.85 4.98
CA LEU A 101 -8.15 14.51 4.56
C LEU A 101 -7.48 14.21 3.23
N THR A 102 -6.74 13.11 3.15
CA THR A 102 -5.99 12.73 1.95
C THR A 102 -6.54 11.44 1.35
N PHE A 103 -6.76 11.46 0.04
CA PHE A 103 -7.14 10.31 -0.77
C PHE A 103 -5.93 9.90 -1.58
N VAL A 104 -5.39 8.71 -1.29
CA VAL A 104 -4.09 8.28 -1.81
C VAL A 104 -4.30 7.11 -2.76
N GLU A 105 -3.82 7.27 -3.99
CA GLU A 105 -3.67 6.20 -4.97
C GLU A 105 -2.29 5.56 -4.82
N VAL A 106 -2.21 4.24 -4.90
CA VAL A 106 -0.94 3.51 -4.78
C VAL A 106 -0.52 2.95 -6.13
N LYS A 107 0.68 3.31 -6.57
CA LYS A 107 1.31 2.80 -7.79
C LYS A 107 2.54 1.98 -7.44
N THR A 108 2.43 0.66 -7.60
CA THR A 108 3.54 -0.27 -7.36
C THR A 108 4.26 -0.58 -8.66
N ARG A 109 5.58 -0.46 -8.64
CA ARG A 109 6.48 -0.72 -9.78
C ARG A 109 7.54 -1.74 -9.40
N THR A 110 7.90 -2.60 -10.33
CA THR A 110 8.98 -3.61 -10.17
C THR A 110 10.19 -3.30 -11.04
N SER A 111 10.21 -2.11 -11.65
CA SER A 111 11.28 -1.61 -12.51
C SER A 111 11.32 -0.09 -12.42
N THR A 112 12.50 0.50 -12.66
CA THR A 112 12.72 1.96 -12.75
C THR A 112 12.54 2.52 -14.17
N ALA A 113 12.26 1.67 -15.17
CA ALA A 113 12.17 2.04 -16.59
C ALA A 113 10.92 2.83 -16.98
N PHE A 114 10.08 3.23 -16.03
CA PHE A 114 8.80 3.91 -16.29
C PHE A 114 8.88 5.39 -15.91
N GLY A 115 8.16 6.24 -16.68
CA GLY A 115 8.05 7.69 -16.51
C GLY A 115 7.55 8.14 -15.13
N ARG A 116 7.15 9.40 -14.99
CA ARG A 116 6.73 9.99 -13.70
C ARG A 116 5.54 9.24 -13.09
N PRO A 117 5.45 9.09 -11.75
CA PRO A 117 4.31 8.46 -11.09
C PRO A 117 2.96 9.11 -11.41
N ALA A 118 2.93 10.44 -11.61
CA ALA A 118 1.73 11.19 -11.98
C ALA A 118 1.19 10.76 -13.35
N ASP A 119 2.06 10.45 -14.32
CA ASP A 119 1.67 10.03 -15.67
C ASP A 119 1.00 8.64 -15.67
N ALA A 120 1.16 7.88 -14.57
CA ALA A 120 0.56 6.56 -14.41
C ALA A 120 -0.89 6.61 -13.89
N VAL A 121 -1.44 7.79 -13.55
CA VAL A 121 -2.83 7.97 -13.10
C VAL A 121 -3.60 8.70 -14.19
N THR A 122 -4.23 7.92 -15.07
CA THR A 122 -5.01 8.45 -16.20
C THR A 122 -6.20 9.28 -15.72
N ALA A 123 -6.77 10.11 -16.60
CA ALA A 123 -7.94 10.93 -16.29
C ALA A 123 -9.14 10.07 -15.80
N GLU A 124 -9.35 8.89 -16.41
CA GLU A 124 -10.39 7.94 -15.99
C GLU A 124 -10.15 7.44 -14.56
N LYS A 125 -8.90 7.13 -14.21
CA LYS A 125 -8.55 6.68 -12.85
C LYS A 125 -8.71 7.82 -11.85
N GLN A 126 -8.30 9.07 -12.21
CA GLN A 126 -8.55 10.24 -11.38
C GLN A 126 -10.05 10.43 -11.11
N ALA A 127 -10.90 10.28 -12.14
CA ALA A 127 -12.35 10.37 -11.99
C ALA A 127 -12.91 9.28 -11.06
N LEU A 128 -12.35 8.06 -11.05
CA LEU A 128 -12.72 7.00 -10.11
C LEU A 128 -12.39 7.37 -8.67
N ILE A 129 -11.18 7.89 -8.44
CA ILE A 129 -10.71 8.32 -7.12
C ILE A 129 -11.54 9.50 -6.61
N GLN A 130 -11.80 10.50 -7.48
CA GLN A 130 -12.64 11.66 -7.14
C GLN A 130 -14.06 11.25 -6.74
N ARG A 131 -14.69 10.30 -7.47
CA ARG A 131 -15.99 9.75 -7.09
C ARG A 131 -15.94 9.07 -5.73
N GLY A 132 -14.90 8.24 -5.49
CA GLY A 132 -14.69 7.61 -4.18
C GLY A 132 -14.52 8.60 -3.06
N ALA A 133 -13.77 9.68 -3.30
CA ALA A 133 -13.59 10.76 -2.33
C ALA A 133 -14.91 11.49 -2.01
N LEU A 134 -15.72 11.79 -3.04
CA LEU A 134 -17.03 12.41 -2.85
C LEU A 134 -17.99 11.50 -2.09
N ASP A 135 -17.98 10.20 -2.38
CA ASP A 135 -18.79 9.23 -1.63
C ASP A 135 -18.34 9.14 -0.17
N TRP A 136 -17.03 9.16 0.09
CA TRP A 136 -16.50 9.20 1.45
C TRP A 136 -16.92 10.47 2.20
N LEU A 137 -16.86 11.64 1.55
CA LEU A 137 -17.31 12.90 2.15
C LEU A 137 -18.80 12.89 2.47
N ARG A 138 -19.64 12.30 1.62
CA ARG A 138 -21.08 12.12 1.89
C ARG A 138 -21.34 11.28 3.13
N LEU A 139 -20.59 10.19 3.31
CA LEU A 139 -20.65 9.35 4.52
C LEU A 139 -20.33 10.13 5.80
N LEU A 140 -19.48 11.16 5.71
CA LEU A 140 -19.13 12.04 6.82
C LEU A 140 -20.10 13.22 6.98
N GLY A 141 -21.19 13.31 6.21
CA GLY A 141 -22.12 14.43 6.24
C GLY A 141 -21.61 15.68 5.54
N ASN A 142 -20.70 15.55 4.55
CA ASN A 142 -20.10 16.65 3.78
C ASN A 142 -19.42 17.72 4.66
N PRO A 143 -18.47 17.37 5.51
CA PRO A 143 -17.82 18.31 6.39
C PRO A 143 -17.01 19.34 5.60
N ARG A 144 -16.91 20.58 6.11
CA ARG A 144 -16.05 21.63 5.55
C ARG A 144 -14.60 21.42 5.99
N ILE A 145 -13.89 20.53 5.30
CA ILE A 145 -12.49 20.19 5.56
C ILE A 145 -11.65 20.31 4.30
N THR A 146 -10.37 20.57 4.47
CA THR A 146 -9.42 20.52 3.36
C THR A 146 -9.25 19.07 2.91
N ILE A 147 -9.33 18.85 1.60
CA ILE A 147 -9.05 17.54 0.98
C ILE A 147 -7.86 17.66 0.04
N ARG A 148 -7.17 16.51 -0.18
CA ARG A 148 -6.03 16.44 -1.08
C ARG A 148 -5.95 15.06 -1.72
N PHE A 149 -5.50 15.02 -2.97
CA PHE A 149 -5.25 13.78 -3.68
C PHE A 149 -3.75 13.57 -3.82
N ASP A 150 -3.27 12.47 -3.26
CA ASP A 150 -1.86 12.10 -3.25
C ASP A 150 -1.64 10.82 -4.07
N ILE A 151 -0.41 10.64 -4.59
CA ILE A 151 0.02 9.38 -5.19
C ILE A 151 1.17 8.82 -4.35
N ALA A 152 1.04 7.57 -3.93
CA ALA A 152 2.09 6.80 -3.29
C ALA A 152 2.75 5.88 -4.32
N GLU A 153 3.94 6.23 -4.78
CA GLU A 153 4.75 5.35 -5.61
C GLU A 153 5.54 4.39 -4.73
N VAL A 154 5.39 3.09 -4.98
CA VAL A 154 6.11 2.02 -4.30
C VAL A 154 6.96 1.28 -5.31
N VAL A 155 8.28 1.37 -5.19
CA VAL A 155 9.23 0.72 -6.09
C VAL A 155 9.82 -0.51 -5.40
N LEU A 156 9.59 -1.68 -6.00
CA LEU A 156 9.99 -3.00 -5.52
C LEU A 156 10.98 -3.62 -6.50
N ILE A 157 12.27 -3.44 -6.28
CA ILE A 157 13.33 -4.05 -7.10
C ILE A 157 13.91 -5.23 -6.35
N GLY A 158 14.09 -6.36 -7.05
CA GLY A 158 14.65 -7.56 -6.45
C GLY A 158 16.05 -7.31 -5.91
N GLY A 159 16.28 -7.58 -4.61
CA GLY A 159 17.54 -7.37 -3.91
C GLY A 159 17.70 -5.99 -3.27
N GLU A 160 16.77 -5.05 -3.48
CA GLU A 160 16.78 -3.74 -2.87
C GLU A 160 15.66 -3.55 -1.84
N PRO A 161 15.85 -2.72 -0.82
CA PRO A 161 14.75 -2.32 0.08
C PRO A 161 13.68 -1.55 -0.72
N PRO A 162 12.39 -1.70 -0.36
CA PRO A 162 11.33 -0.94 -0.99
C PRO A 162 11.55 0.57 -0.87
N ARG A 163 11.43 1.29 -1.98
CA ARG A 163 11.46 2.76 -2.01
C ARG A 163 10.04 3.27 -2.13
N ILE A 164 9.67 4.24 -1.28
CA ILE A 164 8.33 4.80 -1.27
C ILE A 164 8.45 6.32 -1.36
N ASN A 165 7.81 6.88 -2.36
CA ASN A 165 7.71 8.31 -2.58
C ASN A 165 6.24 8.74 -2.54
N ILE A 166 5.95 9.83 -1.83
CA ILE A 166 4.59 10.41 -1.77
C ILE A 166 4.60 11.72 -2.54
N MET A 167 3.87 11.72 -3.65
CA MET A 167 3.56 12.93 -4.39
C MET A 167 2.28 13.53 -3.81
N GLU A 168 2.43 14.60 -3.07
CA GLU A 168 1.31 15.33 -2.50
C GLU A 168 0.65 16.22 -3.56
N ASN A 169 -0.68 16.38 -3.47
CA ASN A 169 -1.47 17.25 -4.36
C ASN A 169 -1.25 16.91 -5.85
N ALA A 170 -1.24 15.62 -6.17
CA ALA A 170 -0.94 15.13 -7.52
C ALA A 170 -2.01 15.55 -8.55
N PHE A 171 -3.25 15.73 -8.11
CA PHE A 171 -4.36 16.25 -8.92
C PHE A 171 -5.44 16.86 -8.00
N THR A 172 -6.40 17.57 -8.59
CA THR A 172 -7.48 18.27 -7.86
C THR A 172 -8.86 17.73 -8.29
N LEU A 173 -9.91 18.06 -7.54
CA LEU A 173 -11.27 17.92 -8.06
C LEU A 173 -11.46 18.80 -9.30
N PRO A 174 -12.25 18.38 -10.30
CA PRO A 174 -12.63 19.27 -11.40
C PRO A 174 -13.40 20.45 -10.82
N ASP A 175 -13.08 21.63 -11.34
CA ASP A 175 -13.72 22.85 -10.91
C ASP A 175 -15.21 22.81 -11.27
N ARG A 176 -16.09 22.72 -10.26
CA ARG A 176 -17.54 22.70 -10.45
C ARG A 176 -18.11 24.02 -10.94
N SER A 177 -17.32 25.09 -10.95
CA SER A 177 -17.74 26.41 -11.42
C SER A 177 -17.99 26.45 -12.92
N LEU A 178 -17.42 25.49 -13.70
CA LEU A 178 -17.57 25.43 -15.16
C LEU A 178 -18.64 24.42 -15.65
N ALA A 179 -19.23 23.62 -14.77
CA ALA A 179 -20.19 22.56 -15.14
C ALA A 179 -21.67 22.91 -14.89
N GLY A 180 -21.98 24.19 -14.69
CA GLY A 180 -23.32 24.66 -14.36
C GLY A 180 -23.66 26.00 -15.02
N ARG A 181 -23.77 26.03 -16.35
CA ARG A 181 -24.61 26.98 -17.09
C ARG A 181 -25.31 26.24 -18.20
#